data_7840dec024bba5c48e763c2e7e1f4a98
#
_entry.id   7840dec024bba5c48e763c2e7e1f4a98
#
_cell.length_a   1.000
_cell.length_b   1.000
_cell.length_c   1.000
_cell.angle_alpha   90.00
_cell.angle_beta   90.00
_cell.angle_gamma   90.00
#
_symmetry.space_group_name_H-M   'P 1'
#
loop_
_entity.id
_entity.type
_entity.pdbx_description
1 polymer ?
#
loop_
_entity_poly.entity_id
_entity_poly.type
_entity_poly.pdbx_seq_one_letter_code
_entity_poly.pdbx_strand_id
1 'polypeptide(L)'
;MKYINFFRPTLAIAVFVCLCNIFAGCEDDITILPGNRNSFENIEGIFGSVRSAAGAKELTPITITGDKHGTGHVYFELSKAANKDITVTFKIDESALTAYNQANGTSYAMYPTDKLSLENNGIVIIPSGKRKSSSIELEIQPGGIIGTTYAVAISATASDGIENTANNQSYIYLITPQKALPNTEKGSVKTICYIEVNNENILNAGEYTMENSGKPFFDIVNIFAANIRINEEGKPYVHCNPQVTFVLENVDKLIRPLQQKE
;
A
#
# COMPACT_ATOMS: atom_id res chain seq x y z
N MET A 1 24.79 14.89 74.30
CA MET A 1 24.07 13.88 73.55
C MET A 1 24.36 14.10 72.08
N LYS A 2 25.19 13.23 71.44
CA LYS A 2 25.52 13.28 70.00
C LYS A 2 24.63 12.25 69.33
N TYR A 3 23.62 12.69 68.53
CA TYR A 3 22.94 11.82 67.61
C TYR A 3 23.80 11.67 66.36
N ILE A 4 24.40 10.51 66.21
CA ILE A 4 25.16 10.12 65.03
C ILE A 4 24.22 9.87 63.88
N ASN A 5 24.37 10.65 62.78
CA ASN A 5 23.66 10.52 61.51
C ASN A 5 23.95 9.16 60.83
N PHE A 6 23.24 8.11 61.19
CA PHE A 6 23.36 6.79 60.56
C PHE A 6 22.52 6.67 59.28
N PHE A 7 21.72 7.70 58.96
CA PHE A 7 20.77 7.64 57.84
C PHE A 7 21.31 8.06 56.46
N ARG A 8 22.49 8.68 56.41
CA ARG A 8 23.03 9.18 55.13
C ARG A 8 23.64 8.13 54.19
N PRO A 9 24.37 7.10 54.65
CA PRO A 9 24.95 6.12 53.72
C PRO A 9 23.90 5.14 53.14
N THR A 10 22.90 4.75 53.96
CA THR A 10 21.84 3.82 53.49
C THR A 10 20.93 4.44 52.45
N LEU A 11 20.61 5.74 52.57
CA LEU A 11 19.83 6.45 51.53
C LEU A 11 20.62 6.61 50.22
N ALA A 12 21.91 6.90 50.30
CA ALA A 12 22.77 7.01 49.13
C ALA A 12 22.92 5.67 48.40
N ILE A 13 23.05 4.57 49.13
CA ILE A 13 23.12 3.22 48.56
C ILE A 13 21.78 2.83 47.92
N ALA A 14 20.65 3.14 48.57
CA ALA A 14 19.33 2.86 48.01
C ALA A 14 19.07 3.66 46.71
N VAL A 15 19.43 4.93 46.64
CA VAL A 15 19.33 5.75 45.45
C VAL A 15 20.26 5.25 44.34
N PHE A 16 21.49 4.82 44.68
CA PHE A 16 22.43 4.26 43.70
C PHE A 16 21.93 2.92 43.13
N VAL A 17 21.36 2.04 43.95
CA VAL A 17 20.75 0.77 43.49
C VAL A 17 19.52 1.03 42.61
N CYS A 18 18.66 2.02 42.93
CA CYS A 18 17.53 2.41 42.07
C CYS A 18 18.02 3.00 40.73
N LEU A 19 19.06 3.83 40.73
CA LEU A 19 19.63 4.37 39.49
C LEU A 19 20.28 3.30 38.63
N CYS A 20 20.93 2.29 39.19
CA CYS A 20 21.48 1.18 38.41
C CYS A 20 20.39 0.32 37.74
N ASN A 21 19.17 0.22 38.31
CA ASN A 21 18.07 -0.50 37.68
C ASN A 21 17.39 0.29 36.56
N ILE A 22 17.57 1.61 36.48
CA ILE A 22 17.06 2.44 35.39
C ILE A 22 17.91 2.30 34.10
N PHE A 23 19.18 1.90 34.26
CA PHE A 23 20.09 1.62 33.13
C PHE A 23 20.15 0.13 32.74
N ALA A 24 19.49 -0.76 33.48
CA ALA A 24 19.14 -2.10 32.98
C ALA A 24 17.90 -1.99 32.07
N GLY A 25 17.97 -1.10 31.10
CA GLY A 25 17.11 -1.21 29.91
C GLY A 25 17.39 -2.57 29.33
N CYS A 26 16.37 -3.35 29.07
CA CYS A 26 16.47 -4.54 28.27
C CYS A 26 17.26 -4.19 27.01
N GLU A 27 18.54 -4.51 26.98
CA GLU A 27 19.14 -4.98 25.77
C GLU A 27 18.45 -6.34 25.52
N ASP A 28 17.26 -6.29 24.94
CA ASP A 28 16.87 -7.39 24.08
C ASP A 28 17.95 -7.39 22.98
N ASP A 29 19.02 -8.08 23.26
CA ASP A 29 19.80 -8.69 22.21
C ASP A 29 18.77 -9.44 21.35
N ILE A 30 18.28 -8.75 20.32
CA ILE A 30 17.76 -9.43 19.16
C ILE A 30 18.97 -10.21 18.67
N THR A 31 19.17 -11.37 19.27
CA THR A 31 20.01 -12.40 18.70
C THR A 31 19.31 -12.76 17.41
N ILE A 32 19.59 -11.97 16.37
CA ILE A 32 19.43 -12.45 15.02
C ILE A 32 20.36 -13.66 15.04
N LEU A 33 19.76 -14.83 15.34
CA LEU A 33 20.43 -16.09 15.10
C LEU A 33 21.06 -15.90 13.74
N PRO A 34 22.39 -16.02 13.59
CA PRO A 34 23.00 -15.97 12.30
C PRO A 34 22.34 -17.11 11.55
N GLY A 35 21.23 -16.76 10.85
CA GLY A 35 20.63 -17.68 9.90
C GLY A 35 21.81 -18.10 9.06
N ASN A 36 21.98 -19.38 8.89
CA ASN A 36 23.10 -19.91 8.15
C ASN A 36 23.19 -19.14 6.83
N ARG A 37 24.01 -18.07 6.78
CA ARG A 37 24.15 -17.21 5.58
C ARG A 37 24.43 -18.05 4.35
N ASN A 38 25.13 -19.18 4.54
CA ASN A 38 25.42 -20.14 3.49
C ASN A 38 24.14 -20.77 2.90
N SER A 39 23.03 -20.84 3.64
CA SER A 39 21.75 -21.32 3.09
C SER A 39 21.04 -20.29 2.21
N PHE A 40 21.40 -18.99 2.32
CA PHE A 40 20.87 -17.94 1.45
C PHE A 40 21.83 -17.58 0.30
N GLU A 41 23.13 -17.81 0.47
CA GLU A 41 24.15 -17.52 -0.56
C GLU A 41 24.19 -18.54 -1.69
N ASN A 42 23.64 -19.75 -1.48
CA ASN A 42 23.65 -20.85 -2.44
C ASN A 42 22.28 -21.24 -2.99
N ILE A 43 21.30 -20.32 -3.06
CA ILE A 43 20.10 -20.57 -3.83
C ILE A 43 20.50 -20.57 -5.31
N GLU A 44 20.79 -21.74 -5.84
CA GLU A 44 20.99 -21.94 -7.28
C GLU A 44 19.64 -21.82 -7.98
N GLY A 45 19.62 -21.11 -9.11
CA GLY A 45 18.43 -20.93 -9.92
C GLY A 45 17.83 -19.52 -9.88
N ILE A 46 16.85 -19.36 -10.75
CA ILE A 46 16.01 -18.16 -10.85
C ILE A 46 14.60 -18.58 -10.43
N PHE A 47 14.03 -17.87 -9.49
CA PHE A 47 12.66 -18.10 -9.01
C PHE A 47 11.79 -16.92 -9.39
N GLY A 48 10.49 -17.18 -9.56
CA GLY A 48 9.50 -16.20 -9.92
C GLY A 48 8.52 -15.88 -8.78
N SER A 49 7.86 -14.75 -8.88
CA SER A 49 6.81 -14.34 -7.95
C SER A 49 5.76 -13.53 -8.70
N VAL A 50 4.49 -13.83 -8.45
CA VAL A 50 3.36 -13.01 -8.89
C VAL A 50 3.19 -11.85 -7.92
N ARG A 51 3.14 -10.64 -8.43
CA ARG A 51 3.04 -9.39 -7.66
C ARG A 51 1.94 -8.50 -8.20
N SER A 52 1.39 -7.66 -7.33
CA SER A 52 0.47 -6.58 -7.73
C SER A 52 1.18 -5.25 -7.83
N ALA A 53 0.83 -4.47 -8.84
CA ALA A 53 1.29 -3.09 -8.99
C ALA A 53 0.73 -2.15 -7.89
N ALA A 54 -0.34 -2.55 -7.20
CA ALA A 54 -0.89 -1.82 -6.06
C ALA A 54 0.01 -1.87 -4.79
N GLY A 55 1.11 -2.64 -4.83
CA GLY A 55 2.09 -2.72 -3.73
C GLY A 55 1.67 -3.57 -2.53
N ALA A 56 0.42 -4.06 -2.47
CA ALA A 56 -0.01 -5.00 -1.43
C ALA A 56 0.69 -6.36 -1.62
N LYS A 57 0.94 -7.07 -0.51
CA LYS A 57 1.75 -8.30 -0.56
C LYS A 57 0.96 -9.50 -1.05
N GLU A 58 -0.29 -9.66 -0.64
CA GLU A 58 -1.05 -10.90 -0.80
C GLU A 58 -2.38 -10.72 -1.51
N LEU A 59 -3.08 -9.64 -1.23
CA LEU A 59 -4.39 -9.37 -1.80
C LEU A 59 -4.69 -7.87 -1.94
N THR A 60 -5.56 -7.55 -2.90
CA THR A 60 -6.10 -6.19 -3.10
C THR A 60 -7.62 -6.23 -3.15
N PRO A 61 -8.34 -5.45 -2.33
CA PRO A 61 -9.77 -5.27 -2.47
C PRO A 61 -10.11 -4.35 -3.66
N ILE A 62 -11.14 -4.73 -4.42
CA ILE A 62 -11.68 -3.94 -5.53
C ILE A 62 -13.19 -3.83 -5.32
N THR A 63 -13.71 -2.61 -5.30
CA THR A 63 -15.16 -2.35 -5.27
C THR A 63 -15.63 -1.99 -6.66
N ILE A 64 -16.67 -2.69 -7.14
CA ILE A 64 -17.34 -2.40 -8.42
C ILE A 64 -18.68 -1.75 -8.10
N THR A 65 -18.88 -0.52 -8.56
CA THR A 65 -20.09 0.25 -8.26
C THR A 65 -20.94 0.43 -9.50
N GLY A 66 -22.17 -0.09 -9.46
CA GLY A 66 -23.10 -0.01 -10.59
C GLY A 66 -22.57 -0.71 -11.85
N ASP A 67 -22.52 0.01 -12.94
CA ASP A 67 -22.05 -0.49 -14.25
C ASP A 67 -20.57 -0.20 -14.51
N LYS A 68 -19.83 0.28 -13.51
CA LYS A 68 -18.41 0.58 -13.66
C LYS A 68 -17.56 -0.68 -13.67
N HIS A 69 -16.54 -0.68 -14.52
CA HIS A 69 -15.52 -1.73 -14.52
C HIS A 69 -14.55 -1.54 -13.36
N GLY A 70 -14.05 -2.65 -12.83
CA GLY A 70 -12.90 -2.66 -11.94
C GLY A 70 -11.64 -3.05 -12.69
N THR A 71 -10.48 -2.65 -12.18
CA THR A 71 -9.19 -3.04 -12.75
C THR A 71 -8.24 -3.52 -11.67
N GLY A 72 -7.45 -4.54 -12.00
CA GLY A 72 -6.32 -5.01 -11.21
C GLY A 72 -5.08 -5.05 -12.10
N HIS A 73 -3.90 -4.93 -11.51
CA HIS A 73 -2.64 -4.96 -12.27
C HIS A 73 -1.66 -5.92 -11.61
N VAL A 74 -1.20 -6.91 -12.35
CA VAL A 74 -0.20 -7.88 -11.90
C VAL A 74 1.05 -7.84 -12.76
N TYR A 75 2.17 -8.16 -12.18
CA TYR A 75 3.45 -8.35 -12.87
C TYR A 75 4.18 -9.56 -12.29
N PHE A 76 5.18 -10.02 -13.01
CA PHE A 76 6.03 -11.12 -12.58
C PHE A 76 7.42 -10.60 -12.23
N GLU A 77 7.94 -11.02 -11.09
CA GLU A 77 9.26 -10.62 -10.60
C GLU A 77 10.16 -11.85 -10.42
N LEU A 78 11.35 -11.78 -11.00
CA LEU A 78 12.39 -12.79 -10.85
C LEU A 78 13.32 -12.48 -9.66
N SER A 79 13.81 -13.50 -9.00
CA SER A 79 14.81 -13.37 -7.92
C SER A 79 16.14 -12.79 -8.41
N LYS A 80 16.51 -13.04 -9.68
CA LYS A 80 17.71 -12.53 -10.36
C LYS A 80 17.34 -11.98 -11.74
N ALA A 81 18.21 -11.19 -12.35
CA ALA A 81 18.02 -10.71 -13.71
C ALA A 81 18.00 -11.89 -14.70
N ALA A 82 17.09 -11.84 -15.66
CA ALA A 82 16.98 -12.82 -16.72
C ALA A 82 18.24 -12.80 -17.60
N ASN A 83 18.79 -13.95 -17.95
CA ASN A 83 19.92 -14.06 -18.87
C ASN A 83 19.50 -14.10 -20.35
N LYS A 84 18.21 -14.25 -20.62
CA LYS A 84 17.55 -14.22 -21.93
C LYS A 84 16.10 -13.74 -21.73
N ASP A 85 15.37 -13.55 -22.80
CA ASP A 85 13.96 -13.20 -22.73
C ASP A 85 13.16 -14.36 -22.12
N ILE A 86 12.32 -14.05 -21.12
CA ILE A 86 11.46 -15.01 -20.42
C ILE A 86 10.01 -14.68 -20.73
N THR A 87 9.31 -15.62 -21.33
CA THR A 87 7.85 -15.51 -21.54
C THR A 87 7.14 -15.91 -20.26
N VAL A 88 6.22 -15.05 -19.80
CA VAL A 88 5.37 -15.31 -18.65
C VAL A 88 3.92 -15.33 -19.12
N THR A 89 3.17 -16.34 -18.69
CA THR A 89 1.74 -16.49 -18.97
C THR A 89 0.97 -16.44 -17.67
N PHE A 90 0.16 -15.42 -17.50
CA PHE A 90 -0.79 -15.27 -16.39
C PHE A 90 -2.11 -15.95 -16.75
N LYS A 91 -2.79 -16.47 -15.76
CA LYS A 91 -4.13 -17.04 -15.89
C LYS A 91 -4.98 -16.77 -14.66
N ILE A 92 -6.29 -16.68 -14.88
CA ILE A 92 -7.29 -16.75 -13.83
C ILE A 92 -7.33 -18.21 -13.37
N ASP A 93 -7.11 -18.46 -12.06
CA ASP A 93 -6.83 -19.81 -11.55
C ASP A 93 -7.72 -20.17 -10.36
N GLU A 94 -8.78 -20.93 -10.63
CA GLU A 94 -9.70 -21.40 -9.60
C GLU A 94 -9.03 -22.37 -8.61
N SER A 95 -8.06 -23.15 -9.04
CA SER A 95 -7.31 -24.07 -8.16
C SER A 95 -6.45 -23.28 -7.15
N ALA A 96 -5.85 -22.17 -7.59
CA ALA A 96 -5.13 -21.28 -6.71
C ALA A 96 -6.05 -20.58 -5.69
N LEU A 97 -7.28 -20.22 -6.08
CA LEU A 97 -8.28 -19.70 -5.14
C LEU A 97 -8.70 -20.76 -4.12
N THR A 98 -8.89 -22.01 -4.55
CA THR A 98 -9.23 -23.12 -3.65
C THR A 98 -8.10 -23.32 -2.63
N ALA A 99 -6.86 -23.33 -3.06
CA ALA A 99 -5.69 -23.45 -2.17
C ALA A 99 -5.60 -22.28 -1.19
N TYR A 100 -5.83 -21.04 -1.67
CA TYR A 100 -5.88 -19.86 -0.82
C TYR A 100 -6.95 -19.97 0.26
N ASN A 101 -8.18 -20.35 -0.12
CA ASN A 101 -9.27 -20.53 0.84
C ASN A 101 -8.93 -21.54 1.92
N GLN A 102 -8.35 -22.69 1.53
CA GLN A 102 -7.92 -23.72 2.49
C GLN A 102 -6.84 -23.23 3.45
N ALA A 103 -5.82 -22.53 2.91
CA ALA A 103 -4.71 -22.05 3.71
C ALA A 103 -5.10 -20.95 4.71
N ASN A 104 -6.12 -20.14 4.37
CA ASN A 104 -6.55 -19.00 5.18
C ASN A 104 -7.86 -19.22 5.95
N GLY A 105 -8.47 -20.42 5.85
CA GLY A 105 -9.76 -20.71 6.49
C GLY A 105 -10.90 -19.84 5.96
N THR A 106 -10.82 -19.43 4.68
CA THR A 106 -11.83 -18.61 4.01
C THR A 106 -12.66 -19.45 3.03
N SER A 107 -13.78 -18.90 2.54
CA SER A 107 -14.69 -19.58 1.61
C SER A 107 -15.16 -18.63 0.49
N TYR A 108 -14.26 -17.79 -0.04
CA TYR A 108 -14.62 -16.91 -1.14
C TYR A 108 -15.02 -17.71 -2.36
N ALA A 109 -16.19 -17.35 -2.94
CA ALA A 109 -16.56 -17.84 -4.25
C ALA A 109 -15.75 -17.12 -5.34
N MET A 110 -15.48 -17.82 -6.47
CA MET A 110 -14.90 -17.20 -7.64
C MET A 110 -15.85 -16.15 -8.22
N TYR A 111 -15.32 -15.00 -8.61
CA TYR A 111 -16.07 -14.03 -9.38
C TYR A 111 -16.45 -14.63 -10.75
N PRO A 112 -17.63 -14.31 -11.36
CA PRO A 112 -18.02 -14.86 -12.65
C PRO A 112 -16.91 -14.71 -13.70
N THR A 113 -16.43 -15.83 -14.23
CA THR A 113 -15.24 -15.85 -15.11
C THR A 113 -15.48 -15.24 -16.46
N ASP A 114 -16.74 -15.23 -16.93
CA ASP A 114 -17.18 -14.55 -18.15
C ASP A 114 -17.13 -13.02 -18.05
N LYS A 115 -16.92 -12.50 -16.84
CA LYS A 115 -16.78 -11.08 -16.51
C LYS A 115 -15.32 -10.65 -16.29
N LEU A 116 -14.37 -11.53 -16.55
CA LEU A 116 -12.96 -11.30 -16.32
C LEU A 116 -12.17 -11.45 -17.60
N SER A 117 -11.27 -10.52 -17.86
CA SER A 117 -10.32 -10.64 -18.96
C SER A 117 -8.91 -10.18 -18.54
N LEU A 118 -7.88 -10.81 -19.11
CA LEU A 118 -6.50 -10.41 -18.94
C LEU A 118 -6.01 -9.75 -20.23
N GLU A 119 -5.37 -8.61 -20.08
CA GLU A 119 -4.69 -7.92 -21.17
C GLU A 119 -3.74 -8.88 -21.89
N ASN A 120 -3.62 -8.78 -23.22
CA ASN A 120 -2.77 -9.61 -24.06
C ASN A 120 -2.93 -11.13 -23.82
N ASN A 121 -4.13 -11.60 -23.46
CA ASN A 121 -4.39 -12.99 -23.06
C ASN A 121 -3.46 -13.49 -21.93
N GLY A 122 -3.01 -12.60 -21.07
CA GLY A 122 -2.14 -12.91 -19.95
C GLY A 122 -0.67 -13.07 -20.33
N ILE A 123 -0.24 -12.79 -21.55
CA ILE A 123 1.13 -13.04 -22.00
C ILE A 123 1.98 -11.76 -21.91
N VAL A 124 3.17 -11.90 -21.30
CA VAL A 124 4.15 -10.81 -21.20
C VAL A 124 5.57 -11.37 -21.26
N ILE A 125 6.53 -10.55 -21.66
CA ILE A 125 7.95 -10.90 -21.73
C ILE A 125 8.74 -10.10 -20.71
N ILE A 126 9.62 -10.78 -19.98
CA ILE A 126 10.70 -10.17 -19.22
C ILE A 126 11.93 -10.14 -20.10
N PRO A 127 12.38 -8.96 -20.56
CA PRO A 127 13.56 -8.88 -21.42
C PRO A 127 14.83 -9.34 -20.71
N SER A 128 15.78 -9.85 -21.48
CA SER A 128 17.13 -10.15 -20.99
C SER A 128 17.73 -8.98 -20.22
N GLY A 129 18.37 -9.27 -19.09
CA GLY A 129 18.93 -8.28 -18.17
C GLY A 129 17.91 -7.62 -17.24
N LYS A 130 16.60 -7.90 -17.36
CA LYS A 130 15.56 -7.39 -16.47
C LYS A 130 15.13 -8.42 -15.43
N ARG A 131 14.54 -7.94 -14.34
CA ARG A 131 13.97 -8.77 -13.26
C ARG A 131 12.45 -8.77 -13.24
N LYS A 132 11.81 -7.81 -13.92
CA LYS A 132 10.36 -7.61 -13.85
C LYS A 132 9.77 -7.55 -15.24
N SER A 133 8.58 -8.11 -15.38
CA SER A 133 7.75 -7.88 -16.55
C SER A 133 7.12 -6.48 -16.50
N SER A 134 6.57 -6.03 -17.62
CA SER A 134 5.51 -5.02 -17.59
C SER A 134 4.31 -5.55 -16.80
N SER A 135 3.47 -4.64 -16.33
CA SER A 135 2.21 -4.98 -15.69
C SER A 135 1.20 -5.44 -16.74
N ILE A 136 0.37 -6.41 -16.38
CA ILE A 136 -0.81 -6.83 -17.14
C ILE A 136 -2.05 -6.40 -16.39
N GLU A 137 -3.03 -5.83 -17.09
CA GLU A 137 -4.31 -5.47 -16.54
C GLU A 137 -5.25 -6.70 -16.47
N LEU A 138 -5.90 -6.84 -15.31
CA LEU A 138 -7.11 -7.65 -15.13
C LEU A 138 -8.29 -6.70 -15.24
N GLU A 139 -9.07 -6.81 -16.31
CA GLU A 139 -10.35 -6.13 -16.43
C GLU A 139 -11.44 -6.94 -15.74
N ILE A 140 -12.30 -6.26 -14.98
CA ILE A 140 -13.39 -6.85 -14.22
C ILE A 140 -14.67 -6.12 -14.59
N GLN A 141 -15.52 -6.78 -15.36
CA GLN A 141 -16.83 -6.25 -15.75
C GLN A 141 -17.84 -6.38 -14.61
N PRO A 142 -18.86 -5.52 -14.56
CA PRO A 142 -19.94 -5.62 -13.59
C PRO A 142 -20.61 -6.99 -13.60
N GLY A 143 -20.85 -7.54 -12.41
CA GLY A 143 -21.45 -8.85 -12.23
C GLY A 143 -21.50 -9.26 -10.77
N GLY A 144 -21.94 -10.49 -10.53
CA GLY A 144 -22.07 -11.04 -9.18
C GLY A 144 -23.23 -10.44 -8.38
N ILE A 145 -23.37 -10.87 -7.14
CA ILE A 145 -24.44 -10.45 -6.23
C ILE A 145 -23.95 -9.23 -5.45
N ILE A 146 -24.71 -8.15 -5.45
CA ILE A 146 -24.42 -6.92 -4.73
C ILE A 146 -24.20 -7.22 -3.23
N GLY A 147 -23.12 -6.69 -2.67
CA GLY A 147 -22.75 -6.86 -1.26
C GLY A 147 -22.03 -8.17 -0.95
N THR A 148 -21.90 -9.08 -1.91
CA THR A 148 -21.12 -10.32 -1.74
C THR A 148 -19.67 -10.08 -2.14
N THR A 149 -18.73 -10.50 -1.31
CA THR A 149 -17.31 -10.47 -1.66
C THR A 149 -16.91 -11.77 -2.33
N TYR A 150 -16.44 -11.66 -3.54
CA TYR A 150 -15.84 -12.74 -4.34
C TYR A 150 -14.33 -12.63 -4.32
N ALA A 151 -13.64 -13.65 -4.79
CA ALA A 151 -12.21 -13.57 -5.04
C ALA A 151 -11.84 -14.01 -6.44
N VAL A 152 -10.74 -13.49 -6.95
CA VAL A 152 -10.07 -13.93 -8.18
C VAL A 152 -8.61 -14.16 -7.86
N ALA A 153 -8.13 -15.37 -8.12
CA ALA A 153 -6.73 -15.69 -8.04
C ALA A 153 -6.09 -15.60 -9.43
N ILE A 154 -4.97 -14.90 -9.54
CA ILE A 154 -4.14 -14.83 -10.74
C ILE A 154 -2.85 -15.58 -10.45
N SER A 155 -2.61 -16.68 -11.16
CA SER A 155 -1.34 -17.38 -11.16
C SER A 155 -0.55 -17.10 -12.42
N ALA A 156 0.73 -17.44 -12.42
CA ALA A 156 1.58 -17.30 -13.60
C ALA A 156 2.52 -18.47 -13.74
N THR A 157 2.86 -18.79 -14.98
CA THR A 157 3.94 -19.72 -15.36
C THR A 157 4.95 -18.97 -16.20
N ALA A 158 6.24 -19.24 -15.96
CA ALA A 158 7.31 -18.67 -16.75
C ALA A 158 7.98 -19.77 -17.61
N SER A 159 8.52 -19.37 -18.76
CA SER A 159 9.32 -20.28 -19.60
C SER A 159 10.57 -20.77 -18.86
N ASP A 160 11.26 -21.73 -19.48
CA ASP A 160 12.56 -22.24 -19.03
C ASP A 160 12.58 -22.93 -17.66
N GLY A 161 11.43 -23.47 -17.24
CA GLY A 161 11.33 -24.22 -15.99
C GLY A 161 11.53 -23.34 -14.73
N ILE A 162 11.34 -22.03 -14.84
CA ILE A 162 11.40 -21.14 -13.69
C ILE A 162 10.22 -21.43 -12.77
N GLU A 163 10.54 -21.87 -11.56
CA GLU A 163 9.55 -22.15 -10.53
C GLU A 163 9.15 -20.89 -9.76
N ASN A 164 7.89 -20.82 -9.35
CA ASN A 164 7.41 -19.77 -8.48
C ASN A 164 7.79 -20.05 -7.01
N THR A 165 8.10 -18.99 -6.27
CA THR A 165 8.31 -19.13 -4.83
C THR A 165 7.02 -19.55 -4.14
N ALA A 166 7.11 -20.42 -3.14
CA ALA A 166 5.96 -21.04 -2.48
C ALA A 166 4.90 -20.02 -1.99
N ASN A 167 5.35 -18.88 -1.51
CA ASN A 167 4.46 -17.85 -0.93
C ASN A 167 3.91 -16.83 -1.96
N ASN A 168 4.29 -16.91 -3.25
CA ASN A 168 3.90 -15.94 -4.26
C ASN A 168 3.59 -16.62 -5.60
N GLN A 169 2.94 -17.77 -5.55
CA GLN A 169 2.52 -18.52 -6.75
C GLN A 169 1.33 -17.85 -7.44
N SER A 170 0.51 -17.14 -6.68
CA SER A 170 -0.65 -16.42 -7.16
C SER A 170 -0.86 -15.11 -6.39
N TYR A 171 -1.68 -14.23 -6.95
CA TYR A 171 -2.14 -13.00 -6.31
C TYR A 171 -3.66 -12.98 -6.27
N ILE A 172 -4.23 -12.47 -5.16
CA ILE A 172 -5.67 -12.48 -4.92
C ILE A 172 -6.25 -11.07 -5.05
N TYR A 173 -7.34 -10.94 -5.80
CA TYR A 173 -8.22 -9.78 -5.79
C TYR A 173 -9.53 -10.14 -5.11
N LEU A 174 -9.95 -9.34 -4.11
CA LEU A 174 -11.26 -9.46 -3.49
C LEU A 174 -12.21 -8.47 -4.15
N ILE A 175 -13.24 -8.95 -4.81
CA ILE A 175 -14.16 -8.15 -5.61
C ILE A 175 -15.51 -8.07 -4.90
N THR A 176 -15.95 -6.84 -4.61
CA THR A 176 -17.25 -6.60 -3.98
C THR A 176 -18.11 -5.71 -4.88
N PRO A 177 -19.10 -6.28 -5.58
CA PRO A 177 -20.09 -5.49 -6.29
C PRO A 177 -20.95 -4.68 -5.33
N GLN A 178 -21.15 -3.40 -5.64
CA GLN A 178 -21.98 -2.49 -4.88
C GLN A 178 -23.01 -1.83 -5.76
N LYS A 179 -24.14 -1.46 -5.17
CA LYS A 179 -25.17 -0.69 -5.87
C LYS A 179 -24.58 0.67 -6.26
N ALA A 180 -24.92 1.12 -7.46
CA ALA A 180 -24.66 2.51 -7.85
C ALA A 180 -25.25 3.44 -6.79
N LEU A 181 -24.45 4.36 -6.30
CA LEU A 181 -24.96 5.41 -5.43
C LEU A 181 -25.92 6.28 -6.25
N PRO A 182 -27.04 6.71 -5.67
CA PRO A 182 -27.92 7.65 -6.35
C PRO A 182 -27.11 8.87 -6.73
N ASN A 183 -27.36 9.36 -7.95
CA ASN A 183 -26.70 10.52 -8.48
C ASN A 183 -27.21 11.78 -7.74
N THR A 184 -26.61 12.09 -6.63
CA THR A 184 -26.95 13.26 -5.83
C THR A 184 -25.89 14.33 -6.04
N GLU A 185 -26.31 15.47 -6.61
CA GLU A 185 -25.52 16.68 -6.50
C GLU A 185 -25.44 17.11 -5.04
N LYS A 186 -24.32 17.72 -4.63
CA LYS A 186 -24.06 18.08 -3.22
C LYS A 186 -25.09 19.03 -2.61
N GLY A 187 -25.91 19.70 -3.39
CA GLY A 187 -26.81 20.74 -2.91
C GLY A 187 -26.03 21.81 -2.09
N SER A 188 -26.46 22.05 -0.85
CA SER A 188 -25.82 23.01 0.05
C SER A 188 -24.67 22.43 0.90
N VAL A 189 -24.42 21.12 0.81
CA VAL A 189 -23.34 20.47 1.60
C VAL A 189 -21.99 20.80 0.99
N LYS A 190 -21.08 21.30 1.82
CA LYS A 190 -19.68 21.55 1.45
C LYS A 190 -18.79 20.42 1.94
N THR A 191 -17.93 19.93 1.08
CA THR A 191 -16.93 18.90 1.41
C THR A 191 -15.56 19.52 1.52
N ILE A 192 -14.86 19.18 2.60
CA ILE A 192 -13.53 19.71 2.90
C ILE A 192 -12.54 18.57 2.90
N CYS A 193 -11.44 18.73 2.18
CA CYS A 193 -10.30 17.83 2.22
C CYS A 193 -9.16 18.48 3.01
N TYR A 194 -8.51 17.68 3.88
CA TYR A 194 -7.26 18.05 4.55
C TYR A 194 -6.16 17.18 3.93
N ILE A 195 -5.18 17.81 3.28
CA ILE A 195 -4.09 17.07 2.61
C ILE A 195 -2.78 17.29 3.38
N GLU A 196 -2.18 16.18 3.82
CA GLU A 196 -0.85 16.18 4.37
C GLU A 196 0.19 16.14 3.23
N VAL A 197 0.62 17.33 2.80
CA VAL A 197 1.55 17.49 1.66
C VAL A 197 2.96 16.96 1.89
N ASN A 198 3.26 16.42 3.07
CA ASN A 198 4.50 15.70 3.35
C ASN A 198 4.59 14.39 2.55
N ASN A 199 3.45 13.75 2.34
CA ASN A 199 3.35 12.42 1.75
C ASN A 199 2.47 12.39 0.49
N GLU A 200 1.65 13.45 0.27
CA GLU A 200 0.64 13.48 -0.77
C GLU A 200 0.81 14.68 -1.70
N ASN A 201 0.50 14.47 -2.97
CA ASN A 201 0.43 15.55 -3.94
C ASN A 201 -0.91 16.27 -3.80
N ILE A 202 -0.88 17.59 -3.55
CA ILE A 202 -2.09 18.39 -3.40
C ILE A 202 -3.01 18.34 -4.64
N LEU A 203 -2.47 18.14 -5.83
CA LEU A 203 -3.24 18.03 -7.07
C LEU A 203 -4.18 16.83 -7.08
N ASN A 204 -3.89 15.79 -6.28
CA ASN A 204 -4.76 14.61 -6.15
C ASN A 204 -6.18 14.98 -5.68
N ALA A 205 -6.34 16.06 -4.92
CA ALA A 205 -7.67 16.54 -4.52
C ALA A 205 -8.55 16.92 -5.71
N GLY A 206 -7.97 17.37 -6.79
CA GLY A 206 -8.67 17.74 -8.02
C GLY A 206 -9.03 16.57 -8.93
N GLU A 207 -8.53 15.36 -8.64
CA GLU A 207 -8.86 14.15 -9.40
C GLU A 207 -10.19 13.53 -8.96
N TYR A 208 -10.69 13.89 -7.78
CA TYR A 208 -11.99 13.43 -7.30
C TYR A 208 -13.08 14.35 -7.86
N THR A 209 -13.85 13.83 -8.80
CA THR A 209 -14.95 14.56 -9.45
C THR A 209 -16.29 13.88 -9.21
N MET A 210 -17.35 14.66 -9.29
CA MET A 210 -18.73 14.14 -9.24
C MET A 210 -19.08 13.49 -10.57
N GLU A 211 -19.63 12.30 -10.53
CA GLU A 211 -19.85 11.44 -11.70
C GLU A 211 -20.62 12.11 -12.84
N ASN A 212 -21.68 12.87 -12.52
CA ASN A 212 -22.54 13.42 -13.56
C ASN A 212 -22.17 14.83 -14.00
N SER A 213 -21.70 15.66 -13.07
CA SER A 213 -21.39 17.04 -13.38
C SER A 213 -19.94 17.26 -13.77
N GLY A 214 -19.05 16.28 -13.48
CA GLY A 214 -17.61 16.44 -13.61
C GLY A 214 -16.99 17.48 -12.67
N LYS A 215 -17.81 18.10 -11.82
CA LYS A 215 -17.33 19.10 -10.86
C LYS A 215 -16.49 18.47 -9.76
N PRO A 216 -15.56 19.23 -9.16
CA PRO A 216 -14.75 18.73 -8.06
C PRO A 216 -15.60 18.20 -6.90
N PHE A 217 -15.19 17.08 -6.34
CA PHE A 217 -15.82 16.52 -5.15
C PHE A 217 -15.55 17.36 -3.91
N PHE A 218 -14.35 17.92 -3.79
CA PHE A 218 -13.97 18.79 -2.68
C PHE A 218 -14.18 20.26 -3.04
N ASP A 219 -14.97 20.97 -2.22
CA ASP A 219 -15.20 22.42 -2.36
C ASP A 219 -14.08 23.23 -1.70
N ILE A 220 -13.40 22.65 -0.71
CA ILE A 220 -12.32 23.29 0.03
C ILE A 220 -11.20 22.28 0.22
N VAL A 221 -9.99 22.69 -0.11
CA VAL A 221 -8.78 21.90 0.13
C VAL A 221 -7.91 22.66 1.14
N ASN A 222 -7.71 22.06 2.30
CA ASN A 222 -6.82 22.58 3.33
C ASN A 222 -5.45 21.92 3.23
N ILE A 223 -4.42 22.75 3.13
CA ILE A 223 -3.03 22.30 3.20
C ILE A 223 -2.70 22.04 4.69
N PHE A 224 -2.42 20.80 5.02
CA PHE A 224 -2.11 20.38 6.40
C PHE A 224 -0.61 20.03 6.51
N ALA A 225 0.16 20.60 7.48
CA ALA A 225 -0.29 21.67 8.37
C ALA A 225 0.80 22.72 8.55
N ALA A 226 0.38 23.94 8.80
CA ALA A 226 1.24 24.94 9.41
C ALA A 226 1.12 24.88 10.93
N ASN A 227 2.16 25.24 11.64
CA ASN A 227 2.21 25.28 13.11
C ASN A 227 2.41 26.72 13.60
N ILE A 228 1.79 27.07 14.71
CA ILE A 228 2.09 28.32 15.41
C ILE A 228 3.28 28.04 16.35
N ARG A 229 4.36 28.78 16.16
CA ARG A 229 5.56 28.72 17.00
C ARG A 229 5.83 30.10 17.59
N ILE A 230 6.68 30.14 18.62
CA ILE A 230 7.13 31.38 19.27
C ILE A 230 8.59 31.59 18.84
N ASN A 231 8.92 32.79 18.36
CA ASN A 231 10.29 33.16 18.00
C ASN A 231 11.12 33.54 19.25
N GLU A 232 12.40 33.88 19.05
CA GLU A 232 13.32 34.23 20.13
C GLU A 232 12.90 35.51 20.87
N GLU A 233 12.10 36.39 20.24
CA GLU A 233 11.53 37.58 20.86
C GLU A 233 10.23 37.33 21.63
N GLY A 234 9.77 36.06 21.72
CA GLY A 234 8.52 35.70 22.38
C GLY A 234 7.27 35.98 21.53
N LYS A 235 7.40 36.28 20.23
CA LYS A 235 6.28 36.57 19.33
C LYS A 235 5.81 35.32 18.59
N PRO A 236 4.49 35.08 18.48
CA PRO A 236 3.96 33.98 17.71
C PRO A 236 4.17 34.23 16.20
N TYR A 237 4.48 33.16 15.47
CA TYR A 237 4.60 33.15 14.00
C TYR A 237 4.09 31.84 13.43
N VAL A 238 3.68 31.87 12.16
CA VAL A 238 3.29 30.67 11.43
C VAL A 238 4.54 30.00 10.89
N HIS A 239 4.76 28.77 11.31
CA HIS A 239 5.83 27.92 10.82
C HIS A 239 5.29 26.90 9.83
N CYS A 240 5.75 26.95 8.60
CA CYS A 240 5.51 25.93 7.58
C CYS A 240 6.73 25.01 7.46
N ASN A 241 6.50 23.71 7.37
CA ASN A 241 7.58 22.78 7.02
C ASN A 241 8.01 22.97 5.55
N PRO A 242 9.13 22.39 5.09
CA PRO A 242 9.61 22.57 3.74
C PRO A 242 8.60 22.19 2.64
N GLN A 243 7.80 21.15 2.86
CA GLN A 243 6.80 20.67 1.89
C GLN A 243 5.64 21.65 1.76
N VAL A 244 5.12 22.14 2.89
CA VAL A 244 4.07 23.19 2.89
C VAL A 244 4.61 24.47 2.24
N THR A 245 5.84 24.88 2.58
CA THR A 245 6.51 26.03 1.99
C THR A 245 6.62 25.85 0.48
N PHE A 246 7.07 24.69 0.01
CA PHE A 246 7.16 24.39 -1.41
C PHE A 246 5.83 24.55 -2.16
N VAL A 247 4.72 24.07 -1.57
CA VAL A 247 3.38 24.22 -2.17
C VAL A 247 2.99 25.69 -2.25
N LEU A 248 3.25 26.47 -1.21
CA LEU A 248 2.92 27.90 -1.15
C LEU A 248 3.81 28.77 -2.07
N GLU A 249 5.03 28.36 -2.35
CA GLU A 249 5.92 29.02 -3.30
C GLU A 249 5.61 28.65 -4.76
N ASN A 250 4.88 27.55 -4.99
CA ASN A 250 4.53 27.07 -6.33
C ASN A 250 3.01 27.18 -6.62
N VAL A 251 2.37 28.26 -6.19
CA VAL A 251 0.92 28.49 -6.31
C VAL A 251 0.42 28.26 -7.73
N ASP A 252 1.11 28.79 -8.74
CA ASP A 252 0.71 28.71 -10.14
C ASP A 252 0.67 27.27 -10.68
N LYS A 253 1.49 26.38 -10.12
CA LYS A 253 1.60 24.99 -10.56
C LYS A 253 0.76 24.03 -9.71
N LEU A 254 0.55 24.34 -8.43
CA LEU A 254 0.01 23.39 -7.48
C LEU A 254 -1.36 23.82 -6.92
N ILE A 255 -1.65 25.11 -6.81
CA ILE A 255 -2.91 25.62 -6.24
C ILE A 255 -3.87 26.11 -7.32
N ARG A 256 -3.39 26.95 -8.25
CA ARG A 256 -4.25 27.51 -9.33
C ARG A 256 -4.95 26.45 -10.17
N PRO A 257 -4.31 25.30 -10.56
CA PRO A 257 -5.01 24.27 -11.31
C PRO A 257 -6.20 23.69 -10.57
N LEU A 258 -6.17 23.61 -9.22
CA LEU A 258 -7.31 23.16 -8.42
C LEU A 258 -8.42 24.21 -8.41
N GLN A 259 -8.08 25.50 -8.28
CA GLN A 259 -9.04 26.60 -8.30
C GLN A 259 -9.72 26.80 -9.66
N GLN A 260 -9.07 26.40 -10.75
CA GLN A 260 -9.62 26.49 -12.11
C GLN A 260 -10.57 25.35 -12.49
N LYS A 261 -10.68 24.32 -11.65
CA LYS A 261 -11.60 23.19 -11.87
C LYS A 261 -13.02 23.46 -11.34
N GLU A 262 -13.27 24.59 -10.69
CA GLU A 262 -14.57 25.00 -10.17
C GLU A 262 -15.64 25.31 -11.25
#